data_7d755714339b83e2b0b1e71c8e02a2c5
#
_entry.id   7d755714339b83e2b0b1e71c8e02a2c5
#
_cell.length_a   1.000
_cell.length_b   1.000
_cell.length_c   1.000
_cell.angle_alpha   90.00
_cell.angle_beta   90.00
_cell.angle_gamma   90.00
#
_symmetry.space_group_name_H-M   'P 1'
#
loop_
_entity.id
_entity.type
_entity.pdbx_description
1 polymer ?
#
loop_
_entity_poly.entity_id
_entity_poly.type
_entity_poly.pdbx_seq_one_letter_code
_entity_poly.pdbx_strand_id
1 'polypeptide(L)'
;MIEQQIRFLHESGITDITIVSGYRADSLDYLKTRYGVEIVHNEYYNEYNNIYSLYLVREEFGDSYVLEGDVYMPANCLDSDITHSTYFAAYREEYENEWGLTLDDNQQVKEIRPQSGTGYILSGISYWTHDDAQKIRMRIDKLVASGEFESLFWDDAVLQLQDELTIYCRPTQIYEIDTVPELRALEALLTQHA
;
A
#
# COMPACT_ATOMS: atom_id res chain seq x y z
N MET A 1 -0.11 8.53 -12.17
CA MET A 1 0.21 7.48 -11.19
C MET A 1 -0.80 6.35 -11.26
N ILE A 2 -2.07 6.50 -10.90
CA ILE A 2 -3.03 5.39 -10.82
C ILE A 2 -3.17 4.56 -12.10
N GLU A 3 -3.23 5.17 -13.27
CA GLU A 3 -3.25 4.43 -14.53
C GLU A 3 -1.97 3.59 -14.78
N GLN A 4 -0.83 4.01 -14.24
CA GLN A 4 0.40 3.23 -14.31
C GLN A 4 0.33 2.02 -13.37
N GLN A 5 -0.15 2.20 -12.14
CA GLN A 5 -0.36 1.11 -11.20
C GLN A 5 -1.30 0.06 -11.78
N ILE A 6 -2.44 0.47 -12.36
CA ILE A 6 -3.38 -0.44 -13.03
C ILE A 6 -2.71 -1.20 -14.19
N ARG A 7 -1.93 -0.52 -15.02
CA ARG A 7 -1.20 -1.19 -16.13
C ARG A 7 -0.20 -2.21 -15.61
N PHE A 8 0.55 -1.89 -14.55
CA PHE A 8 1.50 -2.81 -13.95
C PHE A 8 0.83 -4.03 -13.33
N LEU A 9 -0.33 -3.86 -12.69
CA LEU A 9 -1.15 -4.99 -12.23
C LEU A 9 -1.58 -5.86 -13.42
N HIS A 10 -2.12 -5.28 -14.49
CA HIS A 10 -2.51 -6.02 -15.68
C HIS A 10 -1.34 -6.74 -16.37
N GLU A 11 -0.17 -6.10 -16.47
CA GLU A 11 1.06 -6.71 -17.00
C GLU A 11 1.51 -7.91 -16.15
N SER A 12 1.23 -7.88 -14.85
CA SER A 12 1.48 -8.99 -13.91
C SER A 12 0.33 -9.99 -13.85
N GLY A 13 -0.66 -9.90 -14.76
CA GLY A 13 -1.80 -10.83 -14.85
C GLY A 13 -2.90 -10.61 -13.81
N ILE A 14 -2.85 -9.52 -13.05
CA ILE A 14 -3.83 -9.16 -12.02
C ILE A 14 -4.87 -8.24 -12.65
N THR A 15 -6.10 -8.72 -12.82
CA THR A 15 -7.18 -8.00 -13.50
C THR A 15 -8.36 -7.65 -12.62
N ASP A 16 -8.45 -8.28 -11.45
CA ASP A 16 -9.45 -7.97 -10.44
C ASP A 16 -8.89 -6.84 -9.55
N ILE A 17 -9.38 -5.62 -9.79
CA ILE A 17 -8.83 -4.41 -9.18
C ILE A 17 -9.97 -3.57 -8.63
N THR A 18 -9.94 -3.32 -7.33
CA THR A 18 -10.84 -2.42 -6.63
C THR A 18 -10.09 -1.17 -6.16
N ILE A 19 -10.61 0.00 -6.52
CA ILE A 19 -10.08 1.31 -6.10
C ILE A 19 -11.00 1.90 -5.06
N VAL A 20 -10.46 2.21 -3.88
CA VAL A 20 -11.19 2.99 -2.89
C VAL A 20 -10.90 4.47 -3.12
N SER A 21 -11.94 5.24 -3.41
CA SER A 21 -11.85 6.66 -3.73
C SER A 21 -12.47 7.53 -2.65
N GLY A 22 -11.98 8.74 -2.50
CA GLY A 22 -12.52 9.75 -1.58
C GLY A 22 -12.62 11.10 -2.25
N TYR A 23 -11.64 11.97 -2.02
CA TYR A 23 -11.60 13.29 -2.62
C TYR A 23 -11.63 13.22 -4.16
N ARG A 24 -12.54 14.00 -4.76
CA ARG A 24 -12.77 14.05 -6.22
C ARG A 24 -13.01 12.69 -6.87
N ALA A 25 -13.73 11.80 -6.19
CA ALA A 25 -14.03 10.45 -6.67
C ALA A 25 -14.53 10.43 -8.13
N ASP A 26 -15.42 11.37 -8.52
CA ASP A 26 -15.95 11.48 -9.89
C ASP A 26 -14.86 11.59 -10.97
N SER A 27 -13.69 12.11 -10.62
CA SER A 27 -12.57 12.23 -11.56
C SER A 27 -11.93 10.89 -11.91
N LEU A 28 -12.27 9.81 -11.20
CA LEU A 28 -11.75 8.46 -11.39
C LEU A 28 -12.75 7.54 -12.13
N ASP A 29 -14.01 7.95 -12.33
CA ASP A 29 -15.06 7.10 -12.91
C ASP A 29 -14.72 6.57 -14.30
N TYR A 30 -13.94 7.30 -15.09
CA TYR A 30 -13.48 6.85 -16.39
C TYR A 30 -12.63 5.57 -16.35
N LEU A 31 -11.99 5.28 -15.20
CA LEU A 31 -11.16 4.08 -15.03
C LEU A 31 -11.99 2.79 -15.10
N LYS A 32 -13.26 2.83 -14.66
CA LYS A 32 -14.20 1.70 -14.79
C LYS A 32 -14.33 1.25 -16.22
N THR A 33 -14.58 2.21 -17.13
CA THR A 33 -14.78 1.91 -18.56
C THR A 33 -13.47 1.60 -19.28
N ARG A 34 -12.38 2.28 -18.89
CA ARG A 34 -11.09 2.18 -19.59
C ARG A 34 -10.31 0.94 -19.20
N TYR A 35 -10.38 0.53 -17.95
CA TYR A 35 -9.55 -0.53 -17.38
C TYR A 35 -10.32 -1.69 -16.76
N GLY A 36 -11.65 -1.59 -16.65
CA GLY A 36 -12.49 -2.63 -16.06
C GLY A 36 -12.38 -2.75 -14.53
N VAL A 37 -11.90 -1.70 -13.89
CA VAL A 37 -11.74 -1.69 -12.41
C VAL A 37 -13.06 -1.41 -11.70
N GLU A 38 -13.20 -1.89 -10.48
CA GLU A 38 -14.26 -1.48 -9.56
C GLU A 38 -13.83 -0.24 -8.76
N ILE A 39 -14.80 0.62 -8.41
CA ILE A 39 -14.54 1.81 -7.57
C ILE A 39 -15.56 1.83 -6.45
N VAL A 40 -15.06 1.79 -5.22
CA VAL A 40 -15.81 1.94 -3.98
C VAL A 40 -15.56 3.35 -3.45
N HIS A 41 -16.62 4.09 -3.13
CA HIS A 41 -16.49 5.42 -2.57
C HIS A 41 -16.48 5.38 -1.04
N ASN A 42 -15.42 5.95 -0.46
CA ASN A 42 -15.33 6.19 0.97
C ASN A 42 -15.91 7.58 1.27
N GLU A 43 -17.16 7.65 1.75
CA GLU A 43 -17.82 8.91 2.10
C GLU A 43 -17.15 9.62 3.30
N TYR A 44 -16.40 8.87 4.12
CA TYR A 44 -15.75 9.37 5.34
C TYR A 44 -14.27 9.66 5.15
N TYR A 45 -13.79 9.84 3.92
CA TYR A 45 -12.38 10.06 3.60
C TYR A 45 -11.74 11.28 4.31
N ASN A 46 -12.55 12.25 4.74
CA ASN A 46 -12.11 13.42 5.52
C ASN A 46 -12.18 13.22 7.04
N GLU A 47 -12.85 12.17 7.50
CA GLU A 47 -13.12 11.94 8.92
C GLU A 47 -12.26 10.82 9.47
N TYR A 48 -12.06 9.76 8.66
CA TYR A 48 -11.33 8.56 9.06
C TYR A 48 -10.08 8.38 8.20
N ASN A 49 -9.05 7.84 8.81
CA ASN A 49 -7.83 7.50 8.11
C ASN A 49 -8.02 6.27 7.19
N ASN A 50 -6.97 5.85 6.48
CA ASN A 50 -7.03 4.84 5.41
C ASN A 50 -7.43 3.43 5.89
N ILE A 51 -7.41 3.13 7.20
CA ILE A 51 -7.97 1.89 7.76
C ILE A 51 -9.43 1.68 7.34
N TYR A 52 -10.21 2.77 7.28
CA TYR A 52 -11.61 2.68 6.87
C TYR A 52 -11.76 2.39 5.38
N SER A 53 -10.83 2.84 4.56
CA SER A 53 -10.80 2.49 3.14
C SER A 53 -10.61 0.98 2.95
N LEU A 54 -9.67 0.35 3.66
CA LEU A 54 -9.51 -1.11 3.59
C LEU A 54 -10.70 -1.84 4.23
N TYR A 55 -11.29 -1.30 5.30
CA TYR A 55 -12.51 -1.85 5.91
C TYR A 55 -13.67 -1.97 4.92
N LEU A 56 -13.86 -0.98 4.03
CA LEU A 56 -14.95 -1.00 3.04
C LEU A 56 -14.83 -2.16 2.04
N VAL A 57 -13.61 -2.56 1.69
CA VAL A 57 -13.31 -3.61 0.71
C VAL A 57 -12.73 -4.89 1.32
N ARG A 58 -12.80 -5.02 2.63
CA ARG A 58 -12.16 -6.11 3.39
C ARG A 58 -12.62 -7.52 3.02
N GLU A 59 -13.82 -7.65 2.43
CA GLU A 59 -14.33 -8.95 1.98
C GLU A 59 -13.56 -9.48 0.77
N GLU A 60 -12.95 -8.60 -0.01
CA GLU A 60 -12.15 -8.89 -1.20
C GLU A 60 -10.66 -9.07 -0.85
N PHE A 61 -10.28 -8.76 0.40
CA PHE A 61 -8.90 -8.78 0.83
C PHE A 61 -8.42 -10.21 1.12
N GLY A 62 -7.52 -10.71 0.28
CA GLY A 62 -6.88 -12.02 0.37
C GLY A 62 -6.24 -12.44 -0.94
N ASP A 63 -5.00 -12.94 -0.90
CA ASP A 63 -4.11 -13.13 -2.05
C ASP A 63 -4.05 -11.87 -2.92
N SER A 64 -3.92 -10.73 -2.26
CA SER A 64 -4.09 -9.40 -2.86
C SER A 64 -2.90 -8.50 -2.65
N TYR A 65 -2.63 -7.66 -3.63
CA TYR A 65 -1.82 -6.45 -3.45
C TYR A 65 -2.65 -5.34 -2.81
N VAL A 66 -2.01 -4.54 -1.96
CA VAL A 66 -2.50 -3.23 -1.51
C VAL A 66 -1.49 -2.20 -1.99
N LEU A 67 -1.98 -1.20 -2.74
CA LEU A 67 -1.17 -0.10 -3.27
C LEU A 67 -1.77 1.23 -2.83
N GLU A 68 -0.92 2.13 -2.34
CA GLU A 68 -1.33 3.51 -2.06
C GLU A 68 -1.31 4.35 -3.34
N GLY A 69 -2.28 5.26 -3.44
CA GLY A 69 -2.56 5.97 -4.70
C GLY A 69 -1.54 7.06 -5.06
N ASP A 70 -0.74 7.49 -4.10
CA ASP A 70 0.32 8.51 -4.19
C ASP A 70 1.70 7.93 -4.53
N VAL A 71 1.80 6.60 -4.67
CA VAL A 71 3.04 5.90 -4.98
C VAL A 71 3.28 5.79 -6.48
N TYR A 72 4.44 6.24 -6.95
CA TYR A 72 4.94 6.07 -8.30
C TYR A 72 6.01 4.99 -8.36
N MET A 73 5.82 3.98 -9.20
CA MET A 73 6.78 2.91 -9.48
C MET A 73 7.54 3.23 -10.77
N PRO A 74 8.86 3.45 -10.77
CA PRO A 74 9.62 3.70 -12.01
C PRO A 74 9.68 2.47 -12.94
N ALA A 75 9.55 1.28 -12.37
CA ALA A 75 9.45 0.00 -13.08
C ALA A 75 8.42 -0.89 -12.39
N ASN A 76 7.84 -1.83 -13.13
CA ASN A 76 6.93 -2.82 -12.54
C ASN A 76 7.71 -3.72 -11.58
N CYS A 77 7.36 -3.67 -10.29
CA CYS A 77 7.91 -4.53 -9.24
C CYS A 77 6.95 -5.65 -8.80
N LEU A 78 5.74 -5.67 -9.37
CA LEU A 78 4.70 -6.64 -9.01
C LEU A 78 4.98 -8.01 -9.67
N ASP A 79 4.56 -9.07 -8.99
CA ASP A 79 4.85 -10.44 -9.38
C ASP A 79 3.60 -11.31 -9.18
N SER A 80 3.16 -12.02 -10.23
CA SER A 80 2.00 -12.93 -10.15
C SER A 80 2.27 -14.19 -9.32
N ASP A 81 3.54 -14.54 -9.14
CA ASP A 81 3.95 -15.79 -8.50
C ASP A 81 4.37 -15.60 -7.03
N ILE A 82 4.06 -14.42 -6.45
CA ILE A 82 4.34 -14.14 -5.05
C ILE A 82 3.50 -15.06 -4.13
N THR A 83 4.14 -15.69 -3.18
CA THR A 83 3.52 -16.73 -2.32
C THR A 83 3.57 -16.41 -0.83
N HIS A 84 4.15 -15.28 -0.46
CA HIS A 84 4.33 -14.89 0.93
C HIS A 84 3.89 -13.44 1.12
N SER A 85 3.30 -13.16 2.28
CA SER A 85 3.02 -11.78 2.68
C SER A 85 4.29 -10.96 2.66
N THR A 86 4.28 -9.84 1.94
CA THR A 86 5.49 -9.10 1.58
C THR A 86 5.22 -7.60 1.62
N TYR A 87 6.04 -6.86 2.32
CA TYR A 87 6.19 -5.43 2.12
C TYR A 87 7.25 -5.15 1.05
N PHE A 88 6.88 -4.36 0.06
CA PHE A 88 7.84 -3.76 -0.86
C PHE A 88 8.41 -2.53 -0.16
N ALA A 89 9.71 -2.48 0.05
CA ALA A 89 10.33 -1.50 0.91
C ALA A 89 11.37 -0.66 0.17
N ALA A 90 11.32 0.64 0.39
CA ALA A 90 12.27 1.58 -0.18
C ALA A 90 13.48 1.75 0.75
N TYR A 91 14.71 1.61 0.21
CA TYR A 91 15.89 1.95 0.97
C TYR A 91 16.12 3.47 0.96
N ARG A 92 16.36 4.04 2.13
CA ARG A 92 16.72 5.45 2.30
C ARG A 92 18.04 5.56 3.05
N GLU A 93 18.94 6.40 2.54
CA GLU A 93 20.20 6.73 3.21
C GLU A 93 19.97 7.59 4.45
N GLU A 94 18.88 8.39 4.41
CA GLU A 94 18.44 9.23 5.51
C GLU A 94 16.92 9.35 5.47
N TYR A 95 16.28 9.12 6.62
CA TYR A 95 14.85 9.32 6.82
C TYR A 95 14.56 9.74 8.25
N GLU A 96 13.46 10.44 8.46
CA GLU A 96 13.04 10.95 9.75
C GLU A 96 11.57 10.61 10.01
N ASN A 97 11.32 9.92 11.13
CA ASN A 97 9.99 9.52 11.59
C ASN A 97 9.17 8.69 10.58
N GLU A 98 9.85 7.80 9.86
CA GLU A 98 9.22 6.87 8.92
C GLU A 98 9.02 5.48 9.54
N TRP A 99 8.13 4.70 8.94
CA TRP A 99 7.90 3.29 9.29
C TRP A 99 9.08 2.43 8.81
N GLY A 100 10.10 2.33 9.65
CA GLY A 100 11.31 1.57 9.35
C GLY A 100 11.16 0.09 9.64
N LEU A 101 11.83 -0.72 8.82
CA LEU A 101 11.83 -2.18 8.88
C LEU A 101 13.15 -2.70 9.43
N THR A 102 13.08 -3.57 10.45
CA THR A 102 14.21 -4.39 10.87
C THR A 102 14.06 -5.77 10.26
N LEU A 103 15.09 -6.23 9.55
CA LEU A 103 15.09 -7.49 8.81
C LEU A 103 16.07 -8.49 9.41
N ASP A 104 15.80 -9.79 9.26
CA ASP A 104 16.80 -10.84 9.46
C ASP A 104 17.58 -11.13 8.18
N ASP A 105 18.52 -12.10 8.26
CA ASP A 105 19.37 -12.51 7.14
C ASP A 105 18.60 -13.12 5.95
N ASN A 106 17.34 -13.53 6.17
CA ASN A 106 16.45 -14.09 5.15
C ASN A 106 15.48 -13.07 4.57
N GLN A 107 15.66 -11.77 4.85
CA GLN A 107 14.74 -10.68 4.48
C GLN A 107 13.36 -10.79 5.13
N GLN A 108 13.23 -11.55 6.22
CA GLN A 108 12.01 -11.57 7.02
C GLN A 108 11.95 -10.34 7.93
N VAL A 109 10.82 -9.69 7.94
CA VAL A 109 10.55 -8.55 8.82
C VAL A 109 10.46 -9.02 10.27
N LYS A 110 11.29 -8.45 11.14
CA LYS A 110 11.28 -8.73 12.59
C LYS A 110 10.60 -7.64 13.38
N GLU A 111 10.65 -6.42 12.92
CA GLU A 111 10.04 -5.29 13.60
C GLU A 111 9.70 -4.21 12.57
N ILE A 112 8.54 -3.60 12.76
CA ILE A 112 8.10 -2.39 12.06
C ILE A 112 7.80 -1.35 13.12
N ARG A 113 8.45 -0.19 13.04
CA ARG A 113 8.21 0.90 13.99
C ARG A 113 8.58 2.26 13.40
N PRO A 114 7.99 3.35 13.89
CA PRO A 114 8.46 4.69 13.60
C PRO A 114 9.90 4.86 14.10
N GLN A 115 10.79 5.28 13.21
CA GLN A 115 12.21 5.52 13.52
C GLN A 115 12.82 6.53 12.54
N SER A 116 14.03 6.97 12.87
CA SER A 116 14.83 7.82 11.98
C SER A 116 16.19 7.17 11.78
N GLY A 117 16.81 7.37 10.62
CA GLY A 117 18.13 6.80 10.35
C GLY A 117 18.33 6.42 8.89
N THR A 118 18.95 5.24 8.69
CA THR A 118 19.25 4.65 7.38
C THR A 118 18.67 3.25 7.32
N GLY A 119 18.04 2.87 6.22
CA GLY A 119 17.49 1.51 6.06
C GLY A 119 16.25 1.45 5.18
N TYR A 120 15.51 0.37 5.34
CA TYR A 120 14.26 0.16 4.62
C TYR A 120 13.09 0.78 5.37
N ILE A 121 12.21 1.45 4.60
CA ILE A 121 10.93 1.99 5.07
C ILE A 121 9.79 1.40 4.26
N LEU A 122 8.57 1.41 4.81
CA LEU A 122 7.37 1.05 4.05
C LEU A 122 7.25 1.94 2.82
N SER A 123 6.72 1.39 1.74
CA SER A 123 6.64 2.08 0.44
C SER A 123 5.22 2.28 -0.07
N GLY A 124 4.21 1.95 0.74
CA GLY A 124 2.82 1.98 0.29
C GLY A 124 2.45 0.86 -0.70
N ILE A 125 3.31 -0.18 -0.84
CA ILE A 125 3.04 -1.37 -1.64
C ILE A 125 3.23 -2.61 -0.77
N SER A 126 2.23 -3.49 -0.76
CA SER A 126 2.31 -4.76 -0.06
C SER A 126 1.52 -5.85 -0.77
N TYR A 127 1.85 -7.11 -0.50
CA TYR A 127 1.08 -8.29 -0.88
C TYR A 127 0.75 -9.11 0.36
N TRP A 128 -0.46 -9.64 0.40
CA TRP A 128 -0.95 -10.42 1.55
C TRP A 128 -1.53 -11.72 1.09
N THR A 129 -1.03 -12.83 1.66
CA THR A 129 -1.63 -14.15 1.47
C THR A 129 -3.03 -14.20 2.05
N HIS A 130 -3.86 -15.12 1.58
CA HIS A 130 -5.22 -15.31 2.08
C HIS A 130 -5.25 -15.43 3.61
N ASP A 131 -4.40 -16.28 4.18
CA ASP A 131 -4.40 -16.56 5.62
C ASP A 131 -4.02 -15.34 6.46
N ASP A 132 -3.02 -14.56 6.03
CA ASP A 132 -2.61 -13.36 6.75
C ASP A 132 -3.62 -12.23 6.57
N ALA A 133 -4.18 -12.08 5.36
CA ALA A 133 -5.25 -11.12 5.11
C ALA A 133 -6.48 -11.38 5.99
N GLN A 134 -6.85 -12.63 6.24
CA GLN A 134 -7.92 -12.99 7.16
C GLN A 134 -7.64 -12.52 8.60
N LYS A 135 -6.41 -12.68 9.09
CA LYS A 135 -6.03 -12.17 10.43
C LYS A 135 -6.13 -10.65 10.50
N ILE A 136 -5.60 -9.97 9.46
CA ILE A 136 -5.61 -8.50 9.37
C ILE A 136 -7.08 -8.01 9.30
N ARG A 137 -7.90 -8.61 8.45
CA ARG A 137 -9.33 -8.30 8.35
C ARG A 137 -10.04 -8.41 9.70
N MET A 138 -9.85 -9.54 10.41
CA MET A 138 -10.44 -9.74 11.74
C MET A 138 -9.98 -8.69 12.76
N ARG A 139 -8.76 -8.20 12.63
CA ARG A 139 -8.24 -7.13 13.47
C ARG A 139 -8.90 -5.78 13.11
N ILE A 140 -9.00 -5.46 11.83
CA ILE A 140 -9.69 -4.26 11.36
C ILE A 140 -11.16 -4.26 11.80
N ASP A 141 -11.88 -5.37 11.67
CA ASP A 141 -13.26 -5.50 12.13
C ASP A 141 -13.39 -5.18 13.64
N LYS A 142 -12.46 -5.67 14.46
CA LYS A 142 -12.43 -5.39 15.90
C LYS A 142 -12.15 -3.92 16.20
N LEU A 143 -11.20 -3.32 15.50
CA LEU A 143 -10.85 -1.89 15.67
C LEU A 143 -12.03 -1.00 15.30
N VAL A 144 -12.65 -1.25 14.16
CA VAL A 144 -13.84 -0.48 13.73
C VAL A 144 -15.02 -0.66 14.69
N ALA A 145 -15.26 -1.90 15.14
CA ALA A 145 -16.33 -2.19 16.10
C ALA A 145 -16.10 -1.55 17.49
N SER A 146 -14.85 -1.31 17.89
CA SER A 146 -14.53 -0.62 19.16
C SER A 146 -14.76 0.89 19.10
N GLY A 147 -14.82 1.48 17.89
CA GLY A 147 -14.87 2.92 17.68
C GLY A 147 -13.54 3.65 17.88
N GLU A 148 -12.45 2.94 18.10
CA GLU A 148 -11.10 3.50 18.31
C GLU A 148 -10.22 3.33 17.07
N PHE A 149 -10.69 3.76 15.89
CA PHE A 149 -10.03 3.54 14.60
C PHE A 149 -9.84 4.81 13.77
N GLU A 150 -10.50 5.90 14.08
CA GLU A 150 -10.62 7.09 13.23
C GLU A 150 -9.27 7.66 12.74
N SER A 151 -8.24 7.60 13.61
CA SER A 151 -6.90 8.08 13.31
C SER A 151 -5.92 7.00 12.87
N LEU A 152 -6.34 5.73 12.83
CA LEU A 152 -5.46 4.62 12.52
C LEU A 152 -5.25 4.46 11.02
N PHE A 153 -4.01 4.12 10.65
CA PHE A 153 -3.71 3.56 9.35
C PHE A 153 -4.08 2.06 9.33
N TRP A 154 -4.30 1.50 8.15
CA TRP A 154 -4.57 0.07 8.06
C TRP A 154 -3.36 -0.78 8.50
N ASP A 155 -2.15 -0.26 8.32
CA ASP A 155 -0.90 -0.87 8.80
C ASP A 155 -0.87 -1.00 10.32
N ASP A 156 -1.60 -0.16 11.08
CA ASP A 156 -1.71 -0.32 12.54
C ASP A 156 -2.34 -1.67 12.91
N ALA A 157 -3.22 -2.21 12.07
CA ALA A 157 -3.74 -3.56 12.27
C ALA A 157 -2.67 -4.63 12.05
N VAL A 158 -1.77 -4.44 11.07
CA VAL A 158 -0.62 -5.32 10.83
C VAL A 158 0.36 -5.25 12.00
N LEU A 159 0.67 -4.05 12.49
CA LEU A 159 1.58 -3.85 13.62
C LEU A 159 1.11 -4.56 14.89
N GLN A 160 -0.20 -4.55 15.14
CA GLN A 160 -0.78 -5.27 16.27
C GLN A 160 -0.73 -6.79 16.13
N LEU A 161 -0.42 -7.31 14.94
CA LEU A 161 -0.33 -8.72 14.60
C LEU A 161 1.09 -9.17 14.21
N GLN A 162 2.09 -8.30 14.30
CA GLN A 162 3.43 -8.58 13.76
C GLN A 162 4.06 -9.87 14.32
N ASP A 163 3.73 -10.27 15.55
CA ASP A 163 4.20 -11.53 16.15
C ASP A 163 3.43 -12.77 15.62
N GLU A 164 2.29 -12.56 14.95
CA GLU A 164 1.41 -13.61 14.42
C GLU A 164 1.54 -13.76 12.89
N LEU A 165 2.24 -12.84 12.24
CA LEU A 165 2.42 -12.78 10.79
C LEU A 165 3.86 -13.13 10.41
N THR A 166 4.02 -13.77 9.26
CA THR A 166 5.33 -13.98 8.65
C THR A 166 5.42 -13.12 7.41
N ILE A 167 6.10 -11.99 7.53
CA ILE A 167 6.19 -10.97 6.48
C ILE A 167 7.62 -10.92 5.95
N TYR A 168 7.78 -10.86 4.64
CA TYR A 168 9.05 -10.67 3.96
C TYR A 168 9.19 -9.24 3.46
N CYS A 169 10.43 -8.83 3.26
CA CYS A 169 10.77 -7.55 2.64
C CYS A 169 11.28 -7.79 1.22
N ARG A 170 10.71 -7.08 0.25
CA ARG A 170 11.25 -7.01 -1.12
C ARG A 170 11.75 -5.59 -1.37
N PRO A 171 13.06 -5.38 -1.47
CA PRO A 171 13.62 -4.08 -1.82
C PRO A 171 13.06 -3.58 -3.16
N THR A 172 12.57 -2.35 -3.19
CA THR A 172 12.04 -1.74 -4.39
C THR A 172 12.38 -0.26 -4.47
N GLN A 173 12.32 0.30 -5.67
CA GLN A 173 12.44 1.74 -5.88
C GLN A 173 11.06 2.31 -6.14
N ILE A 174 10.67 3.28 -5.32
CA ILE A 174 9.42 4.03 -5.45
C ILE A 174 9.65 5.51 -5.16
N TYR A 175 8.69 6.32 -5.56
CA TYR A 175 8.57 7.72 -5.20
C TYR A 175 7.16 7.95 -4.66
N GLU A 176 7.07 8.47 -3.46
CA GLU A 176 5.83 8.93 -2.84
C GLU A 176 5.63 10.41 -3.18
N ILE A 177 4.40 10.81 -3.43
CA ILE A 177 4.06 12.14 -3.93
C ILE A 177 2.95 12.74 -3.06
N ASP A 178 3.34 13.41 -2.00
CA ASP A 178 2.42 14.09 -1.08
C ASP A 178 2.22 15.56 -1.46
N THR A 179 3.19 16.14 -2.16
CA THR A 179 3.22 17.57 -2.43
C THR A 179 3.46 17.90 -3.91
N VAL A 180 3.02 19.10 -4.33
CA VAL A 180 3.30 19.59 -5.68
C VAL A 180 4.81 19.74 -5.97
N PRO A 181 5.66 20.17 -5.03
CA PRO A 181 7.11 20.16 -5.23
C PRO A 181 7.68 18.78 -5.54
N GLU A 182 7.26 17.72 -4.85
CA GLU A 182 7.68 16.34 -5.10
C GLU A 182 7.24 15.85 -6.47
N LEU A 183 5.98 16.13 -6.86
CA LEU A 183 5.51 15.84 -8.21
C LEU A 183 6.41 16.47 -9.28
N ARG A 184 6.74 17.76 -9.14
CA ARG A 184 7.61 18.46 -10.08
C ARG A 184 9.04 17.92 -10.11
N ALA A 185 9.56 17.53 -8.95
CA ALA A 185 10.87 16.90 -8.85
C ALA A 185 10.90 15.55 -9.60
N LEU A 186 9.87 14.74 -9.43
CA LEU A 186 9.72 13.47 -10.15
C LEU A 186 9.58 13.71 -11.67
N GLU A 187 8.74 14.65 -12.11
CA GLU A 187 8.59 14.99 -13.53
C GLU A 187 9.92 15.41 -14.17
N ALA A 188 10.72 16.23 -13.46
CA ALA A 188 12.04 16.63 -13.92
C ALA A 188 13.01 15.45 -14.03
N LEU A 189 13.00 14.54 -13.07
CA LEU A 189 13.81 13.33 -13.06
C LEU A 189 13.47 12.44 -14.26
N LEU A 190 12.19 12.17 -14.49
CA LEU A 190 11.73 11.33 -15.59
C LEU A 190 12.06 11.91 -16.97
N THR A 191 12.05 13.26 -17.10
CA THR A 191 12.39 13.93 -18.36
C THR A 191 13.90 13.83 -18.68
N GLN A 192 14.76 13.69 -17.68
CA GLN A 192 16.21 13.54 -17.88
C GLN A 192 16.61 12.13 -18.33
N HIS A 193 15.75 11.14 -18.15
CA HIS A 193 16.02 9.74 -18.46
C HIS A 193 15.21 9.21 -19.67
N ALA A 194 14.42 10.07 -20.31
CA ALA A 194 13.63 9.78 -21.51
C ALA A 194 14.38 10.19 -22.79
#